data_d44c597b2838931f964c375514ee7de1
#
_entry.id   d44c597b2838931f964c375514ee7de1
#
_cell.length_a   1.000
_cell.length_b   1.000
_cell.length_c   1.000
_cell.angle_alpha   90.00
_cell.angle_beta   90.00
_cell.angle_gamma   90.00
#
_symmetry.space_group_name_H-M   'P 1'
#
loop_
_entity.id
_entity.type
_entity.pdbx_description
1 polymer ?
#
loop_
_entity_poly.entity_id
_entity_poly.type
_entity_poly.pdbx_seq_one_letter_code
_entity_poly.pdbx_strand_id
1 'polypeptide(L)'
;MAIERGDVTGLTIPAHAEALRDAGAGFLSTAFRAFGSLDPGTRVARITRLENCPGGSTGQQLFLSVEYDPPAPHLHADLFVKFSRDFSDPLRDRGRFEMASEVRFAALSRLADFPVSVPKTYYADYHQDSG
;
A
#
# COMPACT_ATOMS: atom_id res chain seq x y z
N MET A 1 -1.22 -19.41 -4.66
CA MET A 1 -1.79 -18.28 -3.94
C MET A 1 -2.63 -17.45 -4.89
N ALA A 2 -3.85 -17.14 -4.53
CA ALA A 2 -4.71 -16.35 -5.39
C ALA A 2 -4.19 -14.91 -5.47
N ILE A 3 -4.08 -14.41 -6.69
CA ILE A 3 -3.76 -13.00 -6.94
C ILE A 3 -5.11 -12.29 -7.12
N GLU A 4 -5.43 -11.41 -6.20
CA GLU A 4 -6.72 -10.76 -6.18
C GLU A 4 -6.63 -9.33 -6.74
N ARG A 5 -7.72 -8.90 -7.33
CA ARG A 5 -7.86 -7.51 -7.79
C ARG A 5 -8.48 -6.67 -6.69
N GLY A 6 -7.91 -5.50 -6.45
CA GLY A 6 -8.48 -4.53 -5.51
C GLY A 6 -9.84 -4.00 -5.98
N ASP A 7 -10.77 -3.90 -5.06
CA ASP A 7 -12.13 -3.43 -5.36
C ASP A 7 -12.17 -1.93 -5.66
N VAL A 8 -11.18 -1.17 -5.19
CA VAL A 8 -11.12 0.29 -5.40
C VAL A 8 -10.46 0.64 -6.73
N THR A 9 -9.28 0.09 -7.02
CA THR A 9 -8.50 0.47 -8.21
C THR A 9 -8.59 -0.55 -9.35
N GLY A 10 -8.99 -1.78 -9.06
CA GLY A 10 -8.98 -2.88 -10.03
C GLY A 10 -7.60 -3.43 -10.34
N LEU A 11 -6.58 -2.96 -9.65
CA LEU A 11 -5.21 -3.46 -9.81
C LEU A 11 -5.03 -4.79 -9.10
N THR A 12 -4.12 -5.61 -9.61
CA THR A 12 -3.67 -6.80 -8.90
C THR A 12 -2.90 -6.41 -7.66
N ILE A 13 -3.37 -6.83 -6.48
CA ILE A 13 -2.79 -6.41 -5.20
C ILE A 13 -1.74 -7.43 -4.75
N PRO A 14 -0.50 -7.01 -4.47
CA PRO A 14 0.44 -7.87 -3.75
C PRO A 14 -0.04 -8.04 -2.31
N ALA A 15 -0.20 -9.29 -1.87
CA ALA A 15 -0.79 -9.60 -0.57
C ALA A 15 0.24 -9.77 0.56
N HIS A 16 1.52 -9.77 0.24
CA HIS A 16 2.62 -9.96 1.19
C HIS A 16 3.92 -9.33 0.66
N ALA A 17 4.93 -9.27 1.53
CA ALA A 17 6.21 -8.61 1.23
C ALA A 17 6.90 -9.14 -0.03
N GLU A 18 6.94 -10.46 -0.20
CA GLU A 18 7.60 -11.08 -1.35
C GLU A 18 6.87 -10.76 -2.66
N ALA A 19 5.54 -10.79 -2.65
CA ALA A 19 4.74 -10.41 -3.80
C ALA A 19 4.94 -8.94 -4.17
N LEU A 20 5.06 -8.06 -3.18
CA LEU A 20 5.35 -6.64 -3.41
C LEU A 20 6.76 -6.46 -4.01
N ARG A 21 7.74 -7.20 -3.50
CA ARG A 21 9.09 -7.15 -4.04
C ARG A 21 9.14 -7.60 -5.49
N ASP A 22 8.42 -8.67 -5.83
CA ASP A 22 8.33 -9.19 -7.19
C ASP A 22 7.57 -8.25 -8.12
N ALA A 23 6.49 -7.63 -7.65
CA ALA A 23 5.74 -6.64 -8.40
C ALA A 23 6.56 -5.37 -8.66
N GLY A 24 7.37 -4.97 -7.70
CA GLY A 24 8.44 -3.98 -7.84
C GLY A 24 7.98 -2.55 -8.09
N ALA A 25 8.93 -1.75 -8.56
CA ALA A 25 8.74 -0.32 -8.82
C ALA A 25 7.65 -0.04 -9.88
N GLY A 26 7.50 -0.91 -10.86
CA GLY A 26 6.46 -0.79 -11.88
C GLY A 26 5.05 -0.82 -11.29
N PHE A 27 4.80 -1.75 -10.38
CA PHE A 27 3.52 -1.80 -9.65
C PHE A 27 3.31 -0.53 -8.83
N LEU A 28 4.32 -0.10 -8.07
CA LEU A 28 4.20 1.10 -7.23
C LEU A 28 3.89 2.34 -8.08
N SER A 29 4.54 2.49 -9.23
CA SER A 29 4.24 3.60 -10.13
C SER A 29 2.79 3.58 -10.61
N THR A 30 2.30 2.43 -11.02
CA THR A 30 0.91 2.25 -11.46
C THR A 30 -0.08 2.51 -10.33
N ALA A 31 0.18 1.94 -9.16
CA ALA A 31 -0.68 2.07 -7.98
C ALA A 31 -0.75 3.52 -7.48
N PHE A 32 0.39 4.19 -7.37
CA PHE A 32 0.46 5.57 -6.91
C PHE A 32 -0.22 6.54 -7.89
N ARG A 33 -0.09 6.29 -9.19
CA ARG A 33 -0.83 7.08 -10.19
C ARG A 33 -2.33 6.84 -10.12
N ALA A 34 -2.75 5.59 -9.98
CA ALA A 34 -4.17 5.25 -9.86
C ALA A 34 -4.82 5.93 -8.64
N PHE A 35 -4.04 6.12 -7.58
CA PHE A 35 -4.51 6.78 -6.35
C PHE A 35 -4.31 8.30 -6.36
N GLY A 36 -3.76 8.86 -7.44
CA GLY A 36 -3.53 10.30 -7.60
C GLY A 36 -2.33 10.83 -6.80
N SER A 37 -1.42 9.96 -6.38
CA SER A 37 -0.27 10.33 -5.54
C SER A 37 0.98 10.67 -6.33
N LEU A 38 0.99 10.37 -7.62
CA LEU A 38 2.16 10.51 -8.48
C LEU A 38 1.78 11.24 -9.77
N ASP A 39 2.58 12.24 -10.14
CA ASP A 39 2.41 12.96 -11.40
C ASP A 39 2.64 12.04 -12.61
N PRO A 40 1.96 12.28 -13.76
CA PRO A 40 2.11 11.43 -14.94
C PRO A 40 3.56 11.30 -15.44
N GLY A 41 4.36 12.35 -15.26
CA GLY A 41 5.76 12.39 -15.70
C GLY A 41 6.76 11.80 -14.70
N THR A 42 6.30 11.39 -13.52
CA THR A 42 7.13 10.85 -12.46
C THR A 42 6.84 9.37 -12.26
N ARG A 43 7.86 8.58 -12.00
CA ARG A 43 7.73 7.15 -11.70
C ARG A 43 8.55 6.78 -10.48
N VAL A 44 8.18 5.69 -9.83
CA VAL A 44 9.04 5.03 -8.87
C VAL A 44 10.11 4.30 -9.67
N ALA A 45 11.36 4.71 -9.52
CA ALA A 45 12.47 4.14 -10.27
C ALA A 45 12.90 2.80 -9.69
N ARG A 46 12.97 2.71 -8.36
CA ARG A 46 13.36 1.48 -7.66
C ARG A 46 12.94 1.49 -6.20
N ILE A 47 12.89 0.30 -5.63
CA ILE A 47 12.73 0.08 -4.19
C ILE A 47 14.15 -0.04 -3.60
N THR A 48 14.48 0.79 -2.63
CA THR A 48 15.79 0.79 -1.96
C THR A 48 15.75 0.11 -0.60
N ARG A 49 14.55 -0.01 -0.01
CA ARG A 49 14.35 -0.68 1.28
C ARG A 49 12.99 -1.35 1.29
N LEU A 50 12.96 -2.58 1.76
CA LEU A 50 11.72 -3.30 2.06
C LEU A 50 11.99 -4.23 3.23
N GLU A 51 11.65 -3.79 4.44
CA GLU A 51 11.98 -4.47 5.68
C GLU A 51 10.75 -4.67 6.54
N ASN A 52 10.72 -5.79 7.25
CA ASN A 52 9.64 -6.06 8.19
C ASN A 52 9.66 -5.05 9.35
N CYS A 53 8.48 -4.52 9.67
CA CYS A 53 8.25 -3.68 10.85
C CYS A 53 7.58 -4.53 11.92
N PRO A 54 8.23 -4.84 13.04
CA PRO A 54 7.62 -5.63 14.09
C PRO A 54 6.53 -4.86 14.81
N GLY A 55 5.57 -5.59 15.37
CA GLY A 55 4.45 -5.02 16.13
C GLY A 55 3.12 -5.09 15.41
N GLY A 56 2.12 -4.46 16.01
CA GLY A 56 0.74 -4.55 15.55
C GLY A 56 0.10 -5.89 15.88
N SER A 57 -1.21 -5.98 15.66
CA SER A 57 -2.00 -7.17 16.01
C SER A 57 -2.65 -7.85 14.80
N THR A 58 -2.68 -7.18 13.65
CA THR A 58 -3.38 -7.62 12.46
C THR A 58 -2.50 -7.42 11.23
N GLY A 59 -2.43 -8.45 10.38
CA GLY A 59 -1.68 -8.39 9.13
C GLY A 59 -0.18 -8.23 9.32
N GLN A 60 0.50 -7.82 8.26
CA GLN A 60 1.94 -7.61 8.23
C GLN A 60 2.25 -6.14 7.91
N GLN A 61 3.33 -5.64 8.50
CA GLN A 61 3.75 -4.24 8.33
C GLN A 61 5.19 -4.19 7.85
N LEU A 62 5.49 -3.26 6.96
CA LEU A 62 6.82 -3.08 6.37
C LEU A 62 7.22 -1.61 6.32
N PHE A 63 8.53 -1.39 6.41
CA PHE A 63 9.16 -0.15 5.97
C PHE A 63 9.52 -0.28 4.49
N LEU A 64 9.13 0.71 3.70
CA LEU A 64 9.40 0.80 2.27
C LEU A 64 10.11 2.11 1.99
N SER A 65 11.25 2.04 1.31
CA SER A 65 11.91 3.23 0.78
C SER A 65 12.02 3.11 -0.73
N VAL A 66 11.79 4.21 -1.43
CA VAL A 66 11.79 4.27 -2.90
C VAL A 66 12.60 5.47 -3.39
N GLU A 67 13.01 5.39 -4.64
CA GLU A 67 13.55 6.54 -5.38
C GLU A 67 12.62 6.86 -6.55
N TYR A 68 12.44 8.14 -6.80
CA TYR A 68 11.62 8.65 -7.91
C TYR A 68 12.49 9.12 -9.06
N ASP A 69 11.96 9.01 -10.28
CA ASP A 69 12.59 9.53 -11.50
C ASP A 69 11.55 10.29 -12.33
N PRO A 70 11.76 11.58 -12.61
CA PRO A 70 12.84 12.43 -12.12
C PRO A 70 12.76 12.63 -10.59
N PRO A 71 13.84 13.09 -9.94
CA PRO A 71 13.84 13.36 -8.51
C PRO A 71 12.66 14.26 -8.11
N ALA A 72 11.94 13.87 -7.07
CA ALA A 72 10.72 14.53 -6.62
C ALA A 72 10.78 14.78 -5.10
N PRO A 73 11.50 15.81 -4.64
CA PRO A 73 11.70 16.07 -3.20
C PRO A 73 10.41 16.39 -2.45
N HIS A 74 9.34 16.76 -3.15
CA HIS A 74 8.02 16.97 -2.56
C HIS A 74 7.27 15.67 -2.24
N LEU A 75 7.75 14.52 -2.74
CA LEU A 75 7.18 13.22 -2.45
C LEU A 75 7.93 12.52 -1.32
N HIS A 76 7.22 11.75 -0.52
CA HIS A 76 7.84 10.94 0.53
C HIS A 76 8.56 9.75 -0.09
N ALA A 77 9.83 9.58 0.27
CA ALA A 77 10.65 8.45 -0.15
C ALA A 77 10.57 7.28 0.84
N ASP A 78 10.35 7.58 2.11
CA ASP A 78 10.20 6.59 3.18
C ASP A 78 8.72 6.43 3.49
N LEU A 79 8.23 5.21 3.29
CA LEU A 79 6.81 4.89 3.36
C LEU A 79 6.59 3.72 4.32
N PHE A 80 5.37 3.63 4.80
CA PHE A 80 4.90 2.53 5.63
C PHE A 80 3.88 1.71 4.82
N VAL A 81 4.06 0.40 4.80
CA VAL A 81 3.16 -0.53 4.11
C VAL A 81 2.47 -1.41 5.13
N LYS A 82 1.17 -1.58 4.96
CA LYS A 82 0.37 -2.45 5.81
C LYS A 82 -0.42 -3.42 4.93
N PHE A 83 -0.25 -4.70 5.17
CA PHE A 83 -1.06 -5.76 4.56
C PHE A 83 -2.15 -6.20 5.53
N SER A 84 -3.34 -6.47 5.01
CA SER A 84 -4.43 -7.08 5.77
C SER A 84 -4.10 -8.53 6.16
N ARG A 85 -3.35 -9.23 5.31
CA ARG A 85 -3.02 -10.63 5.46
C ARG A 85 -1.68 -10.85 6.17
N ASP A 86 -1.59 -11.93 6.91
CA ASP A 86 -0.32 -12.50 7.37
C ASP A 86 -0.39 -14.03 7.22
N PHE A 87 0.14 -14.52 6.11
CA PHE A 87 0.06 -15.96 5.78
C PHE A 87 0.92 -16.83 6.69
N SER A 88 1.84 -16.23 7.45
CA SER A 88 2.71 -16.95 8.37
C SER A 88 2.19 -16.97 9.81
N ASP A 89 1.21 -16.14 10.13
CA ASP A 89 0.64 -16.04 11.48
C ASP A 89 -0.91 -16.07 11.42
N PRO A 90 -1.52 -17.24 11.70
CA PRO A 90 -2.98 -17.37 11.65
C PRO A 90 -3.75 -16.45 12.60
N LEU A 91 -3.13 -16.07 13.73
CA LEU A 91 -3.78 -15.15 14.67
C LEU A 91 -3.87 -13.74 14.09
N ARG A 92 -2.81 -13.30 13.43
CA ARG A 92 -2.79 -12.00 12.77
C ARG A 92 -3.67 -11.99 11.52
N ASP A 93 -3.66 -13.07 10.74
CA ASP A 93 -4.46 -13.21 9.52
C ASP A 93 -5.97 -13.25 9.80
N ARG A 94 -6.36 -13.67 10.98
CA ARG A 94 -7.77 -13.75 11.39
C ARG A 94 -8.46 -12.39 11.36
N GLY A 95 -7.74 -11.31 11.64
CA GLY A 95 -8.28 -9.94 11.63
C GLY A 95 -8.37 -9.29 10.25
N ARG A 96 -8.06 -10.00 9.17
CA ARG A 96 -7.94 -9.42 7.83
C ARG A 96 -9.17 -8.65 7.34
N PHE A 97 -10.37 -9.11 7.68
CA PHE A 97 -11.60 -8.45 7.23
C PHE A 97 -11.89 -7.14 7.95
N GLU A 98 -11.25 -6.90 9.10
CA GLU A 98 -11.37 -5.64 9.83
C GLU A 98 -10.63 -4.50 9.13
N MET A 99 -9.73 -4.82 8.22
CA MET A 99 -8.90 -3.82 7.52
C MET A 99 -9.65 -3.04 6.45
N ALA A 100 -10.82 -3.49 6.03
CA ALA A 100 -11.63 -2.80 5.02
C ALA A 100 -11.94 -1.35 5.41
N SER A 101 -12.23 -1.09 6.68
CA SER A 101 -12.49 0.27 7.17
C SER A 101 -11.26 1.17 7.11
N GLU A 102 -10.07 0.64 7.35
CA GLU A 102 -8.82 1.41 7.19
C GLU A 102 -8.61 1.84 5.75
N VAL A 103 -8.87 0.96 4.79
CA VAL A 103 -8.74 1.28 3.37
C VAL A 103 -9.76 2.34 2.95
N ARG A 104 -11.01 2.23 3.40
CA ARG A 104 -12.05 3.24 3.13
C ARG A 104 -11.69 4.59 3.74
N PHE A 105 -11.18 4.59 4.97
CA PHE A 105 -10.72 5.80 5.64
C PHE A 105 -9.56 6.43 4.87
N ALA A 106 -8.59 5.64 4.44
CA ALA A 106 -7.45 6.11 3.65
C ALA A 106 -7.92 6.78 2.35
N ALA A 107 -8.88 6.19 1.65
CA ALA A 107 -9.46 6.78 0.44
C ALA A 107 -10.16 8.11 0.72
N LEU A 108 -10.97 8.15 1.79
CA LEU A 108 -11.68 9.37 2.21
C LEU A 108 -10.70 10.48 2.62
N SER A 109 -9.57 10.13 3.23
CA SER A 109 -8.57 11.11 3.66
C SER A 109 -7.92 11.88 2.51
N ARG A 110 -8.12 11.42 1.27
CA ARG A 110 -7.63 12.09 0.05
C ARG A 110 -8.52 13.22 -0.43
N LEU A 111 -9.71 13.36 0.13
CA LEU A 111 -10.60 14.48 -0.20
C LEU A 111 -10.00 15.79 0.27
N ALA A 112 -10.14 16.85 -0.54
CA ALA A 112 -9.51 18.15 -0.28
C ALA A 112 -9.98 18.81 1.02
N ASP A 113 -11.20 18.54 1.43
CA ASP A 113 -11.83 19.09 2.63
C ASP A 113 -11.89 18.12 3.82
N PHE A 114 -11.05 17.08 3.80
CA PHE A 114 -11.00 16.11 4.89
C PHE A 114 -10.60 16.80 6.20
N PRO A 115 -11.43 16.71 7.26
CA PRO A 115 -11.32 17.61 8.43
C PRO A 115 -10.23 17.24 9.43
N VAL A 116 -9.56 16.10 9.25
CA VAL A 116 -8.57 15.58 10.20
C VAL A 116 -7.22 15.46 9.52
N SER A 117 -6.16 15.90 10.21
CA SER A 117 -4.80 15.70 9.75
C SER A 117 -4.37 14.25 9.95
N VAL A 118 -3.98 13.58 8.86
CA VAL A 118 -3.54 12.17 8.85
C VAL A 118 -2.33 12.03 7.94
N PRO A 119 -1.54 10.96 8.10
CA PRO A 119 -0.46 10.66 7.14
C PRO A 119 -1.01 10.56 5.71
N LYS A 120 -0.24 11.05 4.75
CA LYS A 120 -0.64 10.97 3.34
C LYS A 120 -0.66 9.52 2.87
N THR A 121 -1.79 9.09 2.33
CA THR A 121 -1.93 7.77 1.73
C THR A 121 -1.50 7.82 0.26
N TYR A 122 -0.52 7.02 -0.12
CA TYR A 122 -0.04 6.91 -1.50
C TYR A 122 -0.82 5.90 -2.32
N TYR A 123 -1.25 4.82 -1.67
CA TYR A 123 -2.10 3.80 -2.27
C TYR A 123 -2.84 3.03 -1.17
N ALA A 124 -4.09 2.71 -1.42
CA ALA A 124 -4.85 1.79 -0.58
C ALA A 124 -5.86 1.05 -1.44
N ASP A 125 -5.95 -0.24 -1.24
CA ASP A 125 -6.93 -1.09 -1.91
C ASP A 125 -7.23 -2.32 -1.05
N TYR A 126 -8.29 -3.02 -1.40
CA TYR A 126 -8.78 -4.14 -0.62
C TYR A 126 -9.61 -5.08 -1.51
N HIS A 127 -9.57 -6.36 -1.23
CA HIS A 127 -10.43 -7.33 -1.88
C HIS A 127 -11.39 -7.92 -0.84
N GLN A 128 -12.68 -7.60 -0.99
CA GLN A 128 -13.69 -7.89 0.04
C GLN A 128 -13.85 -9.37 0.35
N ASP A 129 -13.75 -10.22 -0.67
CA ASP A 129 -14.01 -11.64 -0.51
C ASP A 129 -12.87 -12.40 0.18
N SER A 130 -11.63 -11.98 -0.02
CA SER A 130 -10.46 -12.65 0.57
C SER A 130 -9.88 -11.94 1.80
N GLY A 131 -10.20 -10.68 1.96
CA GLY A 131 -9.70 -9.84 3.06
C GLY A 131 -8.34 -9.21 2.80
#